data_81ccc2c65d52a12988bf9015a29380e9
#
_entry.id   81ccc2c65d52a12988bf9015a29380e9
#
_cell.length_a   1.000
_cell.length_b   1.000
_cell.length_c   1.000
_cell.angle_alpha   90.00
_cell.angle_beta   90.00
_cell.angle_gamma   90.00
#
_symmetry.space_group_name_H-M   'P 1'
#
loop_
_entity.id
_entity.type
_entity.pdbx_description
1 polymer ?
#
loop_
_entity_poly.entity_id
_entity_poly.type
_entity_poly.pdbx_seq_one_letter_code
_entity_poly.pdbx_strand_id
1 'polypeptide(L)'
;MDYAAARRAMVDSQLRPSGVTDPRVIAAMATIPRERFVPEAALGFAYIDRAIPLGDGRAMTPPATLGRMIVELEVKRGESGLVVGAGTGYSTAILIDMGANVMALESDPVLADTIERLVGPDVQVSCGDLVAGAVDAAPYDFILIDGAVEVIPDKLTGQLKPGGRLVGCLIERGVQRLVIGQRTGTAFGLRSLADTAAPPLPGFTRPRVFTF
;
A
#
# COMPACT_ATOMS: atom_id res chain seq x y z
N MET A 1 -18.74 17.17 9.64
CA MET A 1 -19.07 15.93 8.88
C MET A 1 -19.16 14.76 9.86
N ASP A 2 -20.11 13.85 9.70
CA ASP A 2 -20.16 12.60 10.47
C ASP A 2 -19.22 11.58 9.78
N TYR A 3 -17.98 11.51 10.27
CA TYR A 3 -16.98 10.59 9.72
C TYR A 3 -17.31 9.12 9.97
N ALA A 4 -18.03 8.80 11.06
CA ALA A 4 -18.45 7.43 11.31
C ALA A 4 -19.49 6.95 10.28
N ALA A 5 -20.45 7.81 9.91
CA ALA A 5 -21.38 7.53 8.83
C ALA A 5 -20.68 7.44 7.47
N ALA A 6 -19.73 8.36 7.17
CA ALA A 6 -18.98 8.34 5.93
C ALA A 6 -18.12 7.06 5.79
N ARG A 7 -17.52 6.59 6.88
CA ARG A 7 -16.74 5.35 6.93
C ARG A 7 -17.62 4.11 6.68
N ARG A 8 -18.78 4.05 7.29
CA ARG A 8 -19.77 2.97 6.99
C ARG A 8 -20.19 3.00 5.53
N ALA A 9 -20.51 4.17 4.99
CA ALA A 9 -20.87 4.33 3.58
C ALA A 9 -19.73 3.87 2.64
N MET A 10 -18.46 4.19 2.94
CA MET A 10 -17.31 3.69 2.20
C MET A 10 -17.28 2.15 2.17
N VAL A 11 -17.48 1.49 3.31
CA VAL A 11 -17.52 0.02 3.38
C VAL A 11 -18.63 -0.55 2.50
N ASP A 12 -19.84 -0.02 2.63
CA ASP A 12 -21.02 -0.60 1.99
C ASP A 12 -21.11 -0.27 0.49
N SER A 13 -20.73 0.96 0.09
CA SER A 13 -20.91 1.44 -1.28
C SER A 13 -19.65 1.41 -2.15
N GLN A 14 -18.45 1.23 -1.57
CA GLN A 14 -17.19 1.21 -2.30
C GLN A 14 -16.45 -0.11 -2.13
N LEU A 15 -16.17 -0.54 -0.88
CA LEU A 15 -15.33 -1.70 -0.64
C LEU A 15 -16.01 -3.00 -1.08
N ARG A 16 -17.22 -3.29 -0.55
CA ARG A 16 -17.95 -4.52 -0.87
C ARG A 16 -18.27 -4.69 -2.36
N PRO A 17 -18.78 -3.67 -3.08
CA PRO A 17 -19.02 -3.76 -4.51
C PRO A 17 -17.76 -3.93 -5.35
N SER A 18 -16.60 -3.49 -4.84
CA SER A 18 -15.30 -3.62 -5.51
C SER A 18 -14.59 -4.95 -5.23
N GLY A 19 -15.25 -5.91 -4.56
CA GLY A 19 -14.70 -7.23 -4.30
C GLY A 19 -13.83 -7.31 -3.03
N VAL A 20 -13.87 -6.31 -2.14
CA VAL A 20 -13.25 -6.41 -0.82
C VAL A 20 -14.17 -7.25 0.06
N THR A 21 -13.88 -8.56 0.17
CA THR A 21 -14.74 -9.54 0.82
C THR A 21 -14.18 -10.15 2.11
N ASP A 22 -12.86 -10.01 2.35
CA ASP A 22 -12.25 -10.49 3.61
C ASP A 22 -12.81 -9.69 4.80
N PRO A 23 -13.49 -10.35 5.76
CA PRO A 23 -14.11 -9.68 6.90
C PRO A 23 -13.07 -8.97 7.80
N ARG A 24 -11.81 -9.41 7.81
CA ARG A 24 -10.74 -8.78 8.60
C ARG A 24 -10.33 -7.45 7.97
N VAL A 25 -10.21 -7.41 6.64
CA VAL A 25 -9.92 -6.17 5.90
C VAL A 25 -11.07 -5.18 6.08
N ILE A 26 -12.31 -5.64 5.93
CA ILE A 26 -13.51 -4.81 6.16
C ILE A 26 -13.53 -4.27 7.60
N ALA A 27 -13.27 -5.11 8.61
CA ALA A 27 -13.26 -4.69 10.01
C ALA A 27 -12.17 -3.64 10.28
N ALA A 28 -10.94 -3.86 9.81
CA ALA A 28 -9.84 -2.91 9.97
C ALA A 28 -10.15 -1.56 9.29
N MET A 29 -10.62 -1.57 8.05
CA MET A 29 -10.98 -0.33 7.32
C MET A 29 -12.22 0.36 7.90
N ALA A 30 -13.12 -0.37 8.57
CA ALA A 30 -14.25 0.20 9.31
C ALA A 30 -13.83 0.80 10.66
N THR A 31 -12.72 0.35 11.23
CA THR A 31 -12.20 0.79 12.54
C THR A 31 -11.26 1.97 12.39
N ILE A 32 -10.26 1.86 11.50
CA ILE A 32 -9.21 2.88 11.34
C ILE A 32 -9.77 4.15 10.72
N PRO A 33 -9.66 5.31 11.41
CA PRO A 33 -10.24 6.58 10.97
C PRO A 33 -9.41 7.22 9.85
N ARG A 34 -9.78 6.97 8.58
CA ARG A 34 -9.06 7.43 7.40
C ARG A 34 -8.87 8.96 7.37
N GLU A 35 -9.83 9.72 7.92
CA GLU A 35 -9.76 11.18 8.05
C GLU A 35 -8.55 11.68 8.85
N ARG A 36 -7.96 10.86 9.69
CA ARG A 36 -6.74 11.23 10.44
C ARG A 36 -5.48 11.21 9.57
N PHE A 37 -5.54 10.53 8.43
CA PHE A 37 -4.41 10.28 7.53
C PHE A 37 -4.40 11.21 6.31
N VAL A 38 -5.37 12.10 6.19
CA VAL A 38 -5.45 13.07 5.10
C VAL A 38 -5.10 14.47 5.58
N PRO A 39 -4.60 15.36 4.71
CA PRO A 39 -4.42 16.77 5.02
C PRO A 39 -5.74 17.44 5.41
N GLU A 40 -5.69 18.49 6.23
CA GLU A 40 -6.87 19.23 6.70
C GLU A 40 -7.77 19.70 5.55
N ALA A 41 -7.16 20.19 4.47
CA ALA A 41 -7.88 20.62 3.27
C ALA A 41 -8.65 19.50 2.56
N ALA A 42 -8.28 18.23 2.83
CA ALA A 42 -8.90 17.05 2.23
C ALA A 42 -9.88 16.32 3.15
N LEU A 43 -10.11 16.80 4.36
CA LEU A 43 -11.01 16.17 5.34
C LEU A 43 -12.42 15.88 4.77
N GLY A 44 -12.95 16.80 3.95
CA GLY A 44 -14.24 16.62 3.27
C GLY A 44 -14.28 15.50 2.24
N PHE A 45 -13.11 15.00 1.81
CA PHE A 45 -12.93 13.99 0.76
C PHE A 45 -12.31 12.70 1.28
N ALA A 46 -12.05 12.57 2.58
CA ALA A 46 -11.32 11.46 3.17
C ALA A 46 -11.87 10.07 2.79
N TYR A 47 -13.16 9.97 2.54
CA TYR A 47 -13.88 8.74 2.24
C TYR A 47 -14.37 8.59 0.79
N ILE A 48 -13.94 9.50 -0.10
CA ILE A 48 -14.21 9.37 -1.54
C ILE A 48 -13.26 8.33 -2.15
N ASP A 49 -13.75 7.49 -3.06
CA ASP A 49 -12.93 6.50 -3.77
C ASP A 49 -12.05 7.16 -4.85
N ARG A 50 -11.12 7.97 -4.39
CA ARG A 50 -10.13 8.70 -5.19
C ARG A 50 -8.78 8.76 -4.48
N ALA A 51 -7.72 8.96 -5.27
CA ALA A 51 -6.42 9.35 -4.72
C ALA A 51 -6.52 10.74 -4.06
N ILE A 52 -5.96 10.86 -2.85
CA ILE A 52 -5.95 12.12 -2.09
C ILE A 52 -4.51 12.63 -2.06
N PRO A 53 -4.24 13.83 -2.62
CA PRO A 53 -2.90 14.43 -2.59
C PRO A 53 -2.40 14.62 -1.14
N LEU A 54 -1.13 14.26 -0.92
CA LEU A 54 -0.42 14.42 0.35
C LEU A 54 0.65 15.52 0.31
N GLY A 55 0.93 16.07 -0.87
CA GLY A 55 2.03 16.98 -1.18
C GLY A 55 3.13 16.32 -1.99
N ASP A 56 4.00 17.12 -2.61
CA ASP A 56 5.22 16.71 -3.33
C ASP A 56 5.06 15.51 -4.29
N GLY A 57 3.93 15.49 -5.01
CA GLY A 57 3.59 14.42 -5.94
C GLY A 57 3.16 13.11 -5.29
N ARG A 58 3.10 13.05 -3.96
CA ARG A 58 2.60 11.89 -3.22
C ARG A 58 1.09 11.98 -3.06
N ALA A 59 0.45 10.83 -3.05
CA ALA A 59 -1.00 10.75 -2.81
C ALA A 59 -1.36 9.42 -2.14
N MET A 60 -2.45 9.44 -1.42
CA MET A 60 -3.04 8.29 -0.75
C MET A 60 -3.85 7.45 -1.73
N THR A 61 -3.67 6.14 -1.72
CA THR A 61 -4.39 5.20 -2.60
C THR A 61 -5.90 5.23 -2.31
N PRO A 62 -6.75 5.15 -3.37
CA PRO A 62 -8.21 5.06 -3.20
C PRO A 62 -8.61 3.89 -2.29
N PRO A 63 -9.65 4.02 -1.45
CA PRO A 63 -10.05 2.99 -0.50
C PRO A 63 -10.34 1.62 -1.13
N ALA A 64 -11.08 1.59 -2.24
CA ALA A 64 -11.41 0.32 -2.89
C ALA A 64 -10.17 -0.37 -3.48
N THR A 65 -9.26 0.39 -4.11
CA THR A 65 -7.99 -0.15 -4.62
C THR A 65 -7.14 -0.71 -3.48
N LEU A 66 -6.95 0.06 -2.40
CA LEU A 66 -6.17 -0.38 -1.24
C LEU A 66 -6.77 -1.62 -0.59
N GLY A 67 -8.10 -1.64 -0.40
CA GLY A 67 -8.80 -2.79 0.18
C GLY A 67 -8.58 -4.06 -0.65
N ARG A 68 -8.66 -3.98 -1.98
CA ARG A 68 -8.36 -5.10 -2.89
C ARG A 68 -6.92 -5.56 -2.79
N MET A 69 -5.96 -4.62 -2.73
CA MET A 69 -4.54 -4.95 -2.55
C MET A 69 -4.31 -5.74 -1.26
N ILE A 70 -4.93 -5.32 -0.14
CA ILE A 70 -4.79 -5.98 1.16
C ILE A 70 -5.47 -7.36 1.16
N VAL A 71 -6.62 -7.53 0.49
CA VAL A 71 -7.25 -8.85 0.32
C VAL A 71 -6.30 -9.82 -0.38
N GLU A 72 -5.68 -9.40 -1.48
CA GLU A 72 -4.75 -10.24 -2.25
C GLU A 72 -3.43 -10.56 -1.51
N LEU A 73 -3.10 -9.77 -0.49
CA LEU A 73 -1.96 -10.09 0.39
C LEU A 73 -2.24 -11.28 1.29
N GLU A 74 -3.50 -11.63 1.57
CA GLU A 74 -3.88 -12.74 2.46
C GLU A 74 -3.13 -12.72 3.80
N VAL A 75 -3.01 -11.55 4.41
CA VAL A 75 -2.18 -11.30 5.60
C VAL A 75 -2.62 -12.20 6.76
N LYS A 76 -1.63 -12.85 7.41
CA LYS A 76 -1.84 -13.66 8.61
C LYS A 76 -1.29 -12.92 9.83
N ARG A 77 -1.92 -13.19 10.97
CA ARG A 77 -1.46 -12.62 12.24
C ARG A 77 -0.02 -13.03 12.54
N GLY A 78 0.81 -12.07 12.94
CA GLY A 78 2.23 -12.28 13.25
C GLY A 78 3.17 -12.29 12.05
N GLU A 79 2.68 -12.20 10.82
CA GLU A 79 3.53 -12.06 9.63
C GLU A 79 4.31 -10.73 9.66
N SER A 80 5.52 -10.77 9.11
CA SER A 80 6.37 -9.60 8.90
C SER A 80 6.13 -9.05 7.50
N GLY A 81 5.80 -7.76 7.38
CA GLY A 81 5.51 -7.11 6.13
C GLY A 81 6.26 -5.80 5.91
N LEU A 82 6.48 -5.47 4.64
CA LEU A 82 7.00 -4.16 4.21
C LEU A 82 5.90 -3.42 3.44
N VAL A 83 5.64 -2.18 3.82
CA VAL A 83 4.83 -1.23 3.04
C VAL A 83 5.76 -0.24 2.36
N VAL A 84 5.81 -0.27 1.03
CA VAL A 84 6.62 0.62 0.20
C VAL A 84 5.77 1.80 -0.26
N GLY A 85 6.19 3.02 0.06
CA GLY A 85 5.45 4.23 -0.22
C GLY A 85 4.26 4.42 0.74
N ALA A 86 4.53 4.26 2.04
CA ALA A 86 3.51 4.22 3.09
C ALA A 86 2.69 5.52 3.25
N GLY A 87 3.12 6.63 2.63
CA GLY A 87 2.43 7.92 2.70
C GLY A 87 2.32 8.42 4.13
N THR A 88 1.09 8.66 4.58
CA THR A 88 0.82 9.05 5.98
C THR A 88 0.60 7.87 6.93
N GLY A 89 0.71 6.61 6.43
CA GLY A 89 0.62 5.40 7.25
C GLY A 89 -0.75 4.73 7.34
N TYR A 90 -1.72 5.09 6.49
CA TYR A 90 -3.06 4.48 6.56
C TYR A 90 -3.06 2.98 6.27
N SER A 91 -2.38 2.53 5.22
CA SER A 91 -2.22 1.11 4.90
C SER A 91 -1.45 0.36 6.00
N THR A 92 -0.42 1.00 6.55
CA THR A 92 0.36 0.49 7.69
C THR A 92 -0.53 0.25 8.91
N ALA A 93 -1.36 1.24 9.28
CA ALA A 93 -2.29 1.12 10.41
C ALA A 93 -3.30 -0.03 10.22
N ILE A 94 -3.83 -0.21 9.01
CA ILE A 94 -4.74 -1.32 8.68
C ILE A 94 -4.05 -2.67 8.87
N LEU A 95 -2.83 -2.84 8.34
CA LEU A 95 -2.10 -4.10 8.42
C LEU A 95 -1.69 -4.44 9.87
N ILE A 96 -1.36 -3.43 10.67
CA ILE A 96 -1.09 -3.60 12.11
C ILE A 96 -2.38 -4.01 12.85
N ASP A 97 -3.53 -3.38 12.57
CA ASP A 97 -4.83 -3.76 13.16
C ASP A 97 -5.20 -5.21 12.82
N MET A 98 -4.82 -5.69 11.62
CA MET A 98 -4.97 -7.09 11.21
C MET A 98 -3.97 -8.03 11.92
N GLY A 99 -3.02 -7.50 12.70
CA GLY A 99 -2.07 -8.25 13.51
C GLY A 99 -0.73 -8.56 12.83
N ALA A 100 -0.36 -7.86 11.77
CA ALA A 100 0.96 -7.97 11.14
C ALA A 100 2.00 -7.09 11.86
N ASN A 101 3.28 -7.49 11.76
CA ASN A 101 4.43 -6.68 12.12
C ASN A 101 4.91 -5.94 10.89
N VAL A 102 4.74 -4.62 10.84
CA VAL A 102 4.93 -3.85 9.61
C VAL A 102 6.10 -2.89 9.71
N MET A 103 7.01 -2.98 8.74
CA MET A 103 7.96 -1.93 8.40
C MET A 103 7.33 -1.00 7.37
N ALA A 104 7.18 0.28 7.69
CA ALA A 104 6.73 1.31 6.77
C ALA A 104 7.94 2.01 6.14
N LEU A 105 8.06 1.97 4.82
CA LEU A 105 9.10 2.67 4.06
C LEU A 105 8.50 3.87 3.34
N GLU A 106 9.04 5.05 3.60
CA GLU A 106 8.67 6.29 2.92
C GLU A 106 9.91 7.08 2.51
N SER A 107 9.85 7.74 1.36
CA SER A 107 10.96 8.54 0.84
C SER A 107 10.93 10.00 1.29
N ASP A 108 9.76 10.48 1.65
CA ASP A 108 9.57 11.84 2.16
C ASP A 108 9.70 11.84 3.68
N PRO A 109 10.67 12.58 4.26
CA PRO A 109 10.89 12.59 5.71
C PRO A 109 9.69 13.18 6.49
N VAL A 110 8.95 14.12 5.91
CA VAL A 110 7.76 14.70 6.57
C VAL A 110 6.63 13.67 6.66
N LEU A 111 6.48 12.84 5.62
CA LEU A 111 5.53 11.75 5.65
C LEU A 111 6.00 10.63 6.60
N ALA A 112 7.29 10.33 6.65
CA ALA A 112 7.85 9.35 7.60
C ALA A 112 7.58 9.76 9.06
N ASP A 113 7.86 11.00 9.44
CA ASP A 113 7.54 11.55 10.77
C ASP A 113 6.02 11.51 11.05
N THR A 114 5.21 11.71 10.00
CA THR A 114 3.75 11.66 10.11
C THR A 114 3.26 10.25 10.39
N ILE A 115 3.88 9.21 9.83
CA ILE A 115 3.55 7.81 10.13
C ILE A 115 3.74 7.53 11.62
N GLU A 116 4.90 7.86 12.18
CA GLU A 116 5.20 7.65 13.61
C GLU A 116 4.17 8.33 14.51
N ARG A 117 3.81 9.55 14.19
CA ARG A 117 2.84 10.34 14.95
C ARG A 117 1.41 9.80 14.87
N LEU A 118 0.98 9.26 13.71
CA LEU A 118 -0.41 8.84 13.47
C LEU A 118 -0.65 7.38 13.80
N VAL A 119 0.30 6.50 13.52
CA VAL A 119 0.19 5.05 13.74
C VAL A 119 0.57 4.70 15.17
N GLY A 120 1.56 5.38 15.73
CA GLY A 120 1.97 5.24 17.12
C GLY A 120 3.44 4.85 17.27
N PRO A 121 3.96 4.85 18.52
CA PRO A 121 5.39 4.72 18.79
C PRO A 121 5.96 3.32 18.49
N ASP A 122 5.11 2.31 18.38
CA ASP A 122 5.54 0.93 18.15
C ASP A 122 5.66 0.59 16.65
N VAL A 123 5.30 1.53 15.75
CA VAL A 123 5.48 1.33 14.31
C VAL A 123 6.95 1.42 13.93
N GLN A 124 7.41 0.49 13.11
CA GLN A 124 8.74 0.55 12.51
C GLN A 124 8.68 1.39 11.24
N VAL A 125 9.44 2.50 11.19
CA VAL A 125 9.49 3.39 10.03
C VAL A 125 10.93 3.46 9.52
N SER A 126 11.08 3.40 8.20
CA SER A 126 12.33 3.66 7.50
C SER A 126 12.11 4.81 6.52
N CYS A 127 12.94 5.85 6.62
CA CYS A 127 12.97 6.94 5.63
C CYS A 127 14.10 6.68 4.64
N GLY A 128 13.76 6.44 3.35
CA GLY A 128 14.79 6.09 2.37
C GLY A 128 14.26 5.84 0.97
N ASP A 129 15.16 5.35 0.10
CA ASP A 129 14.85 5.02 -1.29
C ASP A 129 13.84 3.86 -1.37
N LEU A 130 12.66 4.12 -1.93
CA LEU A 130 11.60 3.14 -2.09
C LEU A 130 12.03 1.93 -2.93
N VAL A 131 12.88 2.16 -3.93
CA VAL A 131 13.39 1.13 -4.84
C VAL A 131 14.35 0.17 -4.13
N ALA A 132 15.07 0.66 -3.13
CA ALA A 132 15.98 -0.15 -2.33
C ALA A 132 15.26 -1.08 -1.34
N GLY A 133 14.05 -0.73 -0.91
CA GLY A 133 13.36 -1.42 0.16
C GLY A 133 13.94 -1.12 1.54
N ALA A 134 13.66 -1.98 2.52
CA ALA A 134 14.16 -1.89 3.88
C ALA A 134 14.90 -3.18 4.26
N VAL A 135 16.14 -3.30 3.80
CA VAL A 135 16.96 -4.54 3.83
C VAL A 135 17.25 -4.98 5.25
N ASP A 136 17.44 -4.05 6.18
CA ASP A 136 17.85 -4.33 7.55
C ASP A 136 16.79 -5.10 8.36
N ALA A 137 15.52 -5.01 7.96
CA ALA A 137 14.42 -5.73 8.58
C ALA A 137 13.92 -6.93 7.75
N ALA A 138 14.56 -7.20 6.59
CA ALA A 138 14.24 -8.36 5.76
C ALA A 138 14.70 -9.68 6.43
N PRO A 139 14.14 -10.85 6.05
CA PRO A 139 13.15 -11.05 4.99
C PRO A 139 11.70 -10.93 5.45
N TYR A 140 10.79 -10.57 4.50
CA TYR A 140 9.38 -10.33 4.74
C TYR A 140 8.49 -11.48 4.25
N ASP A 141 7.36 -11.72 4.93
CA ASP A 141 6.31 -12.62 4.47
C ASP A 141 5.50 -11.98 3.34
N PHE A 142 5.35 -10.65 3.38
CA PHE A 142 4.71 -9.91 2.30
C PHE A 142 5.31 -8.51 2.09
N ILE A 143 5.13 -8.00 0.87
CA ILE A 143 5.42 -6.61 0.49
C ILE A 143 4.16 -6.01 -0.13
N LEU A 144 3.71 -4.87 0.40
CA LEU A 144 2.69 -4.02 -0.21
C LEU A 144 3.39 -2.82 -0.86
N ILE A 145 3.25 -2.67 -2.18
CA ILE A 145 3.59 -1.41 -2.86
C ILE A 145 2.33 -0.56 -2.85
N ASP A 146 2.25 0.43 -1.93
CA ASP A 146 1.05 1.28 -1.77
C ASP A 146 1.03 2.40 -2.81
N GLY A 147 0.88 1.99 -4.05
CA GLY A 147 0.86 2.87 -5.22
C GLY A 147 1.07 2.12 -6.52
N ALA A 148 1.31 2.85 -7.60
CA ALA A 148 1.57 2.31 -8.93
C ALA A 148 3.04 2.51 -9.33
N VAL A 149 3.62 1.47 -9.95
CA VAL A 149 5.03 1.43 -10.38
C VAL A 149 5.14 0.94 -11.81
N GLU A 150 6.14 1.39 -12.58
CA GLU A 150 6.41 0.89 -13.93
C GLU A 150 7.28 -0.38 -13.93
N VAL A 151 8.03 -0.59 -12.86
CA VAL A 151 8.90 -1.75 -12.68
C VAL A 151 8.92 -2.17 -11.22
N ILE A 152 8.92 -3.48 -10.96
CA ILE A 152 9.15 -4.05 -9.63
C ILE A 152 10.62 -4.50 -9.58
N PRO A 153 11.49 -3.85 -8.80
CA PRO A 153 12.92 -4.16 -8.77
C PRO A 153 13.20 -5.52 -8.10
N ASP A 154 14.20 -6.23 -8.60
CA ASP A 154 14.70 -7.48 -7.99
C ASP A 154 15.18 -7.26 -6.54
N LYS A 155 15.65 -6.06 -6.22
CA LYS A 155 16.02 -5.68 -4.85
C LYS A 155 14.86 -5.80 -3.88
N LEU A 156 13.63 -5.47 -4.29
CA LEU A 156 12.43 -5.62 -3.46
C LEU A 156 12.01 -7.09 -3.37
N THR A 157 11.92 -7.79 -4.51
CA THR A 157 11.49 -9.19 -4.53
C THR A 157 12.47 -10.10 -3.82
N GLY A 158 13.76 -9.74 -3.81
CA GLY A 158 14.82 -10.40 -3.04
C GLY A 158 14.66 -10.32 -1.52
N GLN A 159 13.91 -9.34 -1.01
CA GLN A 159 13.61 -9.20 0.43
C GLN A 159 12.42 -10.06 0.90
N LEU A 160 11.74 -10.74 0.00
CA LEU A 160 10.70 -11.70 0.39
C LEU A 160 11.31 -13.00 0.92
N LYS A 161 10.66 -13.63 1.88
CA LYS A 161 10.89 -15.01 2.26
C LYS A 161 10.56 -15.96 1.10
N PRO A 162 11.10 -17.19 1.04
CA PRO A 162 10.55 -18.24 0.18
C PRO A 162 9.05 -18.42 0.46
N GLY A 163 8.21 -18.37 -0.57
CA GLY A 163 6.74 -18.37 -0.43
C GLY A 163 6.13 -16.98 -0.12
N GLY A 164 6.95 -15.97 0.12
CA GLY A 164 6.51 -14.60 0.35
C GLY A 164 5.85 -13.98 -0.90
N ARG A 165 4.98 -13.02 -0.67
CA ARG A 165 4.14 -12.42 -1.71
C ARG A 165 4.26 -10.89 -1.77
N LEU A 166 4.08 -10.34 -2.95
CA LEU A 166 4.09 -8.91 -3.20
C LEU A 166 2.79 -8.52 -3.91
N VAL A 167 2.16 -7.45 -3.46
CA VAL A 167 0.99 -6.87 -4.13
C VAL A 167 1.25 -5.39 -4.40
N GLY A 168 0.81 -4.91 -5.54
CA GLY A 168 0.91 -3.51 -5.94
C GLY A 168 0.15 -3.24 -7.23
N CYS A 169 0.29 -2.04 -7.77
CA CYS A 169 -0.22 -1.70 -9.10
C CYS A 169 0.94 -1.55 -10.08
N LEU A 170 0.90 -2.29 -11.19
CA LEU A 170 1.90 -2.20 -12.26
C LEU A 170 1.36 -1.36 -13.41
N ILE A 171 2.18 -0.43 -13.91
CA ILE A 171 1.86 0.40 -15.08
C ILE A 171 2.49 -0.25 -16.30
N GLU A 172 1.66 -0.77 -17.20
CA GLU A 172 2.12 -1.34 -18.47
C GLU A 172 1.40 -0.68 -19.64
N ARG A 173 2.17 -0.05 -20.53
CA ARG A 173 1.64 0.63 -21.73
C ARG A 173 0.53 1.65 -21.40
N GLY A 174 0.68 2.36 -20.28
CA GLY A 174 -0.29 3.36 -19.83
C GLY A 174 -1.52 2.80 -19.10
N VAL A 175 -1.64 1.48 -18.96
CA VAL A 175 -2.71 0.82 -18.19
C VAL A 175 -2.16 0.42 -16.81
N GLN A 176 -2.90 0.71 -15.77
CA GLN A 176 -2.57 0.28 -14.40
C GLN A 176 -3.33 -1.00 -14.06
N ARG A 177 -2.61 -1.99 -13.55
CA ARG A 177 -3.17 -3.28 -13.13
C ARG A 177 -2.76 -3.65 -11.73
N LEU A 178 -3.72 -4.12 -10.96
CA LEU A 178 -3.45 -4.83 -9.71
C LEU A 178 -2.68 -6.11 -10.05
N VAL A 179 -1.52 -6.28 -9.43
CA VAL A 179 -0.66 -7.46 -9.63
C VAL A 179 -0.35 -8.12 -8.31
N ILE A 180 -0.22 -9.44 -8.35
CA ILE A 180 0.32 -10.24 -7.27
C ILE A 180 1.55 -10.99 -7.76
N GLY A 181 2.61 -10.94 -6.97
CA GLY A 181 3.83 -11.71 -7.19
C GLY A 181 4.10 -12.66 -6.04
N GLN A 182 4.73 -13.78 -6.33
CA GLN A 182 5.13 -14.76 -5.31
C GLN A 182 6.57 -15.22 -5.56
N ARG A 183 7.34 -15.29 -4.48
CA ARG A 183 8.68 -15.86 -4.50
C ARG A 183 8.61 -17.38 -4.28
N THR A 184 9.14 -18.14 -5.25
CA THR A 184 9.27 -19.60 -5.15
C THR A 184 10.75 -19.98 -5.28
N GLY A 185 11.40 -20.29 -4.17
CA GLY A 185 12.85 -20.46 -4.14
C GLY A 185 13.58 -19.15 -4.50
N THR A 186 14.34 -19.18 -5.61
CA THR A 186 15.04 -18.01 -6.16
C THR A 186 14.24 -17.28 -7.24
N ALA A 187 13.16 -17.89 -7.76
CA ALA A 187 12.33 -17.30 -8.79
C ALA A 187 11.23 -16.41 -8.19
N PHE A 188 10.83 -15.39 -8.95
CA PHE A 188 9.68 -14.54 -8.63
C PHE A 188 8.73 -14.56 -9.83
N GLY A 189 7.50 -15.02 -9.59
CA GLY A 189 6.44 -15.02 -10.59
C GLY A 189 5.44 -13.89 -10.33
N LEU A 190 5.00 -13.20 -11.38
CA LEU A 190 4.04 -12.10 -11.32
C LEU A 190 2.82 -12.43 -12.17
N ARG A 191 1.62 -12.14 -11.68
CA ARG A 191 0.37 -12.22 -12.44
C ARG A 191 -0.48 -10.97 -12.25
N SER A 192 -1.11 -10.53 -13.33
CA SER A 192 -2.10 -9.44 -13.29
C SER A 192 -3.47 -9.99 -12.93
N LEU A 193 -4.21 -9.22 -12.12
CA LEU A 193 -5.55 -9.60 -11.64
C LEU A 193 -6.66 -8.80 -12.32
N ALA A 194 -6.55 -7.47 -12.29
CA ALA A 194 -7.59 -6.58 -12.81
C ALA A 194 -7.04 -5.18 -13.07
N ASP A 195 -7.71 -4.45 -13.94
CA ASP A 195 -7.42 -3.03 -14.11
C ASP A 195 -7.81 -2.27 -12.84
N THR A 196 -6.99 -1.29 -12.47
CA THR A 196 -7.16 -0.48 -11.26
C THR A 196 -6.50 0.88 -11.44
N ALA A 197 -6.61 1.73 -10.43
CA ALA A 197 -5.90 3.01 -10.40
C ALA A 197 -5.30 3.25 -9.02
N ALA A 198 -3.99 3.55 -8.99
CA ALA A 198 -3.28 3.96 -7.79
C ALA A 198 -2.33 5.12 -8.13
N PRO A 199 -1.97 5.98 -7.17
CA PRO A 199 -1.01 7.05 -7.42
C PRO A 199 0.37 6.48 -7.75
N PRO A 200 1.09 7.05 -8.74
CA PRO A 200 2.44 6.59 -9.07
C PRO A 200 3.41 6.88 -7.93
N LEU A 201 4.31 5.94 -7.67
CA LEU A 201 5.39 6.10 -6.71
C LEU A 201 6.67 6.63 -7.39
N PRO A 202 7.44 7.50 -6.72
CA PRO A 202 8.71 8.00 -7.25
C PRO A 202 9.76 6.89 -7.29
N GLY A 203 10.72 7.00 -8.22
CA GLY A 203 11.86 6.11 -8.34
C GLY A 203 11.63 4.85 -9.19
N PHE A 204 10.39 4.48 -9.48
CA PHE A 204 10.04 3.23 -10.18
C PHE A 204 9.83 3.38 -11.69
N THR A 205 10.37 4.44 -12.29
CA THR A 205 10.24 4.67 -13.74
C THR A 205 11.09 3.69 -14.53
N ARG A 206 10.53 3.08 -15.57
CA ARG A 206 11.28 2.21 -16.47
C ARG A 206 12.27 3.03 -17.30
N PRO A 207 13.54 2.61 -17.40
CA PRO A 207 14.49 3.27 -18.29
C PRO A 207 13.93 3.31 -19.73
N ARG A 208 13.91 4.50 -20.34
CA ARG A 208 13.50 4.65 -21.74
C ARG A 208 14.61 4.07 -22.61
N VAL A 209 14.38 2.92 -23.23
CA VAL A 209 15.25 2.36 -24.25
C VAL A 209 14.84 2.99 -25.56
N PHE A 210 15.71 3.78 -26.19
CA PHE A 210 15.52 4.23 -27.55
C PHE A 210 15.77 3.04 -28.48
N THR A 211 14.73 2.57 -29.16
CA THR A 211 14.87 1.64 -30.27
C THR A 211 15.01 2.49 -31.53
N PHE A 212 16.17 2.42 -32.18
CA PHE A 212 16.42 3.03 -33.49
C PHE A 212 15.86 2.15 -34.57
#